data_083acae2fad9b12af8bbbf01c66873b6
#
_entry.id   083acae2fad9b12af8bbbf01c66873b6
#
_cell.length_a   1.000
_cell.length_b   1.000
_cell.length_c   1.000
_cell.angle_alpha   90.00
_cell.angle_beta   90.00
_cell.angle_gamma   90.00
#
_symmetry.space_group_name_H-M   'P 1'
#
loop_
_entity.id
_entity.type
_entity.pdbx_description
1 polymer ?
#
loop_
_entity_poly.entity_id
_entity_poly.type
_entity_poly.pdbx_seq_one_letter_code
_entity_poly.pdbx_strand_id
1 'polypeptide(L)' 'MKQSYIDAVNRSKLIPKAKKEEIIRDLEEIFAESAHHGETQTELEVRLGTPESFAHGFENPE' A
#
# COMPACT_ATOMS: atom_id res chain seq x y z
N MET A 1 8.85 -5.95 5.05
CA MET A 1 9.68 -4.84 4.58
C MET A 1 8.92 -4.02 3.56
N LYS A 2 9.28 -2.76 3.46
CA LYS A 2 8.59 -1.81 2.58
C LYS A 2 8.42 -2.36 1.16
N GLN A 3 9.50 -2.83 0.57
CA GLN A 3 9.44 -3.28 -0.81
C GLN A 3 8.56 -4.50 -0.98
N SER A 4 8.58 -5.40 0.00
CA SER A 4 7.70 -6.58 -0.05
C SER A 4 6.23 -6.19 -0.03
N TYR A 5 5.91 -5.20 0.80
CA TYR A 5 4.54 -4.72 0.89
C TYR A 5 4.11 -4.10 -0.43
N ILE A 6 4.95 -3.22 -0.96
CA ILE A 6 4.65 -2.54 -2.22
C ILE A 6 4.52 -3.55 -3.36
N ASP A 7 5.41 -4.54 -3.39
CA ASP A 7 5.36 -5.57 -4.42
C ASP A 7 4.06 -6.37 -4.33
N ALA A 8 3.63 -6.70 -3.12
CA ALA A 8 2.39 -7.45 -2.93
C ALA A 8 1.19 -6.65 -3.44
N VAL A 9 1.18 -5.35 -3.14
CA VAL A 9 0.11 -4.48 -3.61
C VAL A 9 0.15 -4.39 -5.14
N ASN A 10 1.35 -4.27 -5.69
CA ASN A 10 1.53 -4.14 -7.13
C ASN A 10 1.05 -5.39 -7.88
N ARG A 11 1.16 -6.55 -7.24
CA ARG A 11 0.74 -7.82 -7.85
C ARG A 11 -0.74 -8.09 -7.69
N SER A 12 -1.41 -7.32 -6.88
CA SER A 12 -2.82 -7.54 -6.58
C SER A 12 -3.65 -7.36 -7.83
N LYS A 13 -4.59 -8.26 -8.04
CA LYS A 13 -5.54 -8.15 -9.14
C LYS A 13 -6.77 -7.35 -8.75
N LEU A 14 -6.87 -6.99 -7.47
CA LEU A 14 -8.01 -6.22 -6.99
C LEU A 14 -7.95 -4.77 -7.41
N ILE A 15 -6.74 -4.26 -7.64
CA ILE A 15 -6.57 -2.86 -7.99
C ILE A 15 -6.65 -2.71 -9.51
N PRO A 16 -7.50 -1.81 -10.00
CA PRO A 16 -7.58 -1.56 -11.45
C PRO A 16 -6.21 -1.17 -11.99
N LYS A 17 -5.85 -1.76 -13.11
CA LYS A 17 -4.55 -1.53 -13.71
C LYS A 17 -4.31 -0.05 -13.99
N ALA A 18 -5.35 0.65 -14.40
CA ALA A 18 -5.23 2.06 -14.74
C ALA A 18 -4.89 2.93 -13.53
N LYS A 19 -5.20 2.44 -12.33
CA LYS A 19 -4.94 3.20 -11.11
C LYS A 19 -3.75 2.68 -10.31
N LYS A 20 -3.21 1.55 -10.72
CA LYS A 20 -2.16 0.89 -9.94
C LYS A 20 -0.93 1.77 -9.77
N GLU A 21 -0.52 2.44 -10.81
CA GLU A 21 0.67 3.28 -10.75
C GLU A 21 0.49 4.42 -9.77
N GLU A 22 -0.66 5.05 -9.80
CA GLU A 22 -0.97 6.13 -8.88
C GLU A 22 -1.01 5.66 -7.44
N ILE A 23 -1.62 4.50 -7.22
CA ILE A 23 -1.75 3.94 -5.89
C ILE A 23 -0.39 3.55 -5.33
N ILE A 24 0.47 2.97 -6.16
CA ILE A 24 1.81 2.61 -5.72
C ILE A 24 2.61 3.86 -5.36
N ARG A 25 2.47 4.91 -6.13
CA ARG A 25 3.16 6.17 -5.84
C ARG A 25 2.69 6.74 -4.50
N ASP A 26 1.37 6.71 -4.28
CA ASP A 26 0.82 7.20 -3.02
C ASP A 26 1.33 6.36 -1.85
N LEU A 27 1.41 5.06 -2.05
CA LEU A 27 1.88 4.16 -1.02
C LEU A 27 3.35 4.42 -0.68
N GLU A 28 4.17 4.67 -1.68
CA GLU A 28 5.57 5.01 -1.45
C GLU A 28 5.69 6.30 -0.65
N GLU A 29 4.82 7.25 -0.93
CA GLU A 29 4.81 8.51 -0.20
C GLU A 29 4.39 8.29 1.26
N ILE A 30 3.42 7.40 1.47
CA ILE A 30 3.00 7.07 2.82
C ILE A 30 4.16 6.47 3.62
N PHE A 31 4.91 5.56 3.00
CA PHE A 31 6.06 4.97 3.67
C PHE A 31 7.14 6.00 3.99
N ALA A 32 7.39 6.91 3.06
CA ALA A 32 8.39 7.95 3.27
C ALA A 32 7.97 8.88 4.41
N GLU A 33 6.71 9.27 4.44
CA GLU A 33 6.21 10.15 5.46
C GLU A 33 6.21 9.47 6.82
N SER A 34 5.85 8.21 6.86
CA SER A 34 5.87 7.42 8.08
C SER A 34 7.26 7.36 8.68
N ALA A 35 8.27 7.10 7.84
CA ALA A 35 9.65 7.07 8.29
C ALA A 35 10.09 8.43 8.82
N HIS A 36 9.64 9.48 8.17
CA HIS A 36 9.98 10.84 8.59
C HIS A 36 9.44 11.15 9.99
N HIS A 37 8.30 10.58 10.33
CA HIS A 37 7.68 10.77 11.63
C HIS A 37 8.15 9.75 12.68
N GLY A 38 9.09 8.90 12.32
CA GLY A 38 9.67 7.95 13.26
C GLY A 38 8.84 6.69 13.48
N GLU A 39 7.84 6.47 12.65
CA GLU A 39 7.04 5.26 12.74
C GLU A 39 7.82 4.09 12.16
N THR A 40 7.77 2.92 12.82
CA THR A 40 8.43 1.75 12.28
C THR A 40 7.57 1.15 11.17
N GLN A 41 8.20 0.33 10.32
CA GLN A 41 7.46 -0.32 9.26
C GLN A 41 6.37 -1.24 9.81
N THR A 42 6.67 -1.92 10.92
CA THR A 42 5.69 -2.78 11.55
C THR A 42 4.47 -1.98 11.99
N GLU A 43 4.72 -0.83 12.61
CA GLU A 43 3.63 0.02 13.06
C GLU A 43 2.79 0.53 11.88
N LEU A 44 3.47 0.89 10.81
CA LEU A 44 2.76 1.36 9.63
C LEU A 44 1.91 0.26 9.00
N GLU A 45 2.46 -0.96 8.94
CA GLU A 45 1.72 -2.07 8.35
C GLU A 45 0.51 -2.45 9.19
N VAL A 46 0.62 -2.31 10.51
CA VAL A 46 -0.56 -2.52 11.37
C VAL A 46 -1.64 -1.51 11.05
N ARG A 47 -1.23 -0.27 10.83
CA ARG A 47 -2.16 0.81 10.52
C ARG A 47 -2.79 0.64 9.13
N LEU A 48 -1.98 0.23 8.16
CA LEU A 48 -2.46 0.04 6.78
C LEU A 48 -3.22 -1.27 6.60
N GLY A 49 -2.90 -2.28 7.42
CA GLY A 49 -3.39 -3.62 7.23
C GLY A 49 -2.47 -4.40 6.31
N THR A 50 -2.88 -5.63 5.99
CA THR A 50 -2.09 -6.45 5.07
C THR A 50 -2.15 -5.86 3.67
N PRO A 51 -1.19 -6.20 2.80
CA PRO A 51 -1.26 -5.72 1.41
C PRO A 51 -2.55 -6.11 0.72
N GLU A 52 -3.06 -7.30 1.03
CA GLU A 52 -4.30 -7.76 0.46
C GLU A 52 -5.47 -6.93 0.94
N SER A 53 -5.50 -6.64 2.24
CA SER A 53 -6.56 -5.82 2.82
C SER A 53 -6.51 -4.40 2.26
N PHE A 54 -5.30 -3.87 2.12
CA PHE A 54 -5.10 -2.55 1.53
C PHE A 54 -5.64 -2.50 0.11
N ALA A 55 -5.35 -3.55 -0.67
CA ALA A 55 -5.80 -3.60 -2.06
C ALA A 55 -7.32 -3.69 -2.16
N HIS A 56 -7.96 -4.35 -1.20
CA HIS A 56 -9.42 -4.44 -1.17
C HIS A 56 -10.07 -3.06 -1.11
N GLY A 57 -9.40 -2.11 -0.49
CA GLY A 57 -9.93 -0.77 -0.38
C GLY A 57 -10.09 -0.05 -1.72
N PHE A 58 -9.44 -0.56 -2.75
CA PHE A 58 -9.50 0.03 -4.08
C PHE A 58 -10.33 -0.82 -5.04
N GLU A 59 -10.92 -1.89 -4.53
CA GLU A 59 -11.78 -2.72 -5.34
C GLU A 59 -13.02 -1.93 -5.72
N ASN A 60 -13.45 -2.06 -6.98
CA ASN A 60 -14.62 -1.33 -7.43
C ASN A 60 -15.86 -1.85 -6.70
N PRO A 61 -16.53 -1.02 -5.91
CA PRO A 61 -17.68 -1.47 -5.14
C PRO A 61 -18.90 -1.77 -6.00
N GLU A 62 -18.89 -1.29 -7.22
CA GLU A 62 -19.99 -1.58 -8.13
C GLU A 62 -19.77 -2.87 -8.89
#